data_0abf8d7952ff41239ad859f20f80551b
#
_entry.id   0abf8d7952ff41239ad859f20f80551b
#
_cell.length_a   1.000
_cell.length_b   1.000
_cell.length_c   1.000
_cell.angle_alpha   90.00
_cell.angle_beta   90.00
_cell.angle_gamma   90.00
#
_symmetry.space_group_name_H-M   'P 1'
#
loop_
_entity.id
_entity.type
_entity.pdbx_description
1 polymer ?
#
loop_
_entity_poly.entity_id
_entity_poly.type
_entity_poly.pdbx_seq_one_letter_code
_entity_poly.pdbx_strand_id
1 'polypeptide(L)'
;MTRFQPILLGSDINVYGMARAFHEEYGLVSEAYAYFQLSPTKFSRIVNVHIVDDFNNFVTFRNFMLKLGKRMKAEDPERVLLLIPCGDVYANLLSQCGDDLREYFVYNTLDVNLSRRLAYKSTFYQICEQYNLPHPKTRTVTADEVKAGAYRDLPFSYPVAMKPANSVEWLNIDFEGRRKAYIFNDPAELETIIKRAYDAGYTSEMVIQDFIPGDDSRMRVLNAYVDQHHRVRMMFLGHPLLEDPSPVAAGNYAAILPDYNEGVFRRIKAFLEDIKYEGVANFDMKYDERDGEYKLFEINLRQGR
;
A
#
# COMPACT_ATOMS: atom_id res chain seq x y z
N MET A 1 -22.95 -12.80 -22.61
CA MET A 1 -22.31 -11.84 -21.69
C MET A 1 -21.76 -12.65 -20.53
N THR A 2 -20.50 -12.49 -20.20
CA THR A 2 -19.89 -13.18 -19.04
C THR A 2 -20.60 -12.68 -17.80
N ARG A 3 -21.25 -13.56 -17.06
CA ARG A 3 -21.93 -13.21 -15.80
C ARG A 3 -20.88 -13.16 -14.69
N PHE A 4 -20.43 -11.98 -14.31
CA PHE A 4 -19.55 -11.83 -13.16
C PHE A 4 -20.09 -10.78 -12.18
N GLN A 5 -19.70 -10.94 -10.92
CA GLN A 5 -20.01 -10.03 -9.83
C GLN A 5 -18.71 -9.54 -9.20
N PRO A 6 -18.42 -8.24 -9.23
CA PRO A 6 -17.32 -7.68 -8.45
C PRO A 6 -17.63 -7.75 -6.94
N ILE A 7 -16.68 -8.33 -6.20
CA ILE A 7 -16.68 -8.40 -4.74
C ILE A 7 -15.47 -7.62 -4.27
N LEU A 8 -15.69 -6.44 -3.72
CA LEU A 8 -14.65 -5.51 -3.31
C LEU A 8 -14.42 -5.61 -1.80
N LEU A 9 -13.16 -5.56 -1.37
CA LEU A 9 -12.81 -5.62 0.04
C LEU A 9 -12.35 -4.25 0.53
N GLY A 10 -13.16 -3.65 1.41
CA GLY A 10 -13.01 -2.31 1.92
C GLY A 10 -14.26 -1.44 1.75
N SER A 11 -14.15 -0.15 2.10
CA SER A 11 -15.24 0.82 1.97
C SER A 11 -14.76 2.26 1.68
N ASP A 12 -13.49 2.42 1.36
CA ASP A 12 -12.83 3.70 1.13
C ASP A 12 -13.00 4.22 -0.32
N ILE A 13 -12.22 5.23 -0.66
CA ILE A 13 -12.24 5.83 -1.99
C ILE A 13 -11.72 4.87 -3.08
N ASN A 14 -10.84 3.92 -2.73
CA ASN A 14 -10.35 2.92 -3.67
C ASN A 14 -11.46 1.96 -4.07
N VAL A 15 -12.31 1.56 -3.11
CA VAL A 15 -13.52 0.78 -3.38
C VAL A 15 -14.49 1.54 -4.28
N TYR A 16 -14.71 2.82 -4.01
CA TYR A 16 -15.55 3.66 -4.86
C TYR A 16 -15.00 3.75 -6.30
N GLY A 17 -13.70 4.01 -6.44
CA GLY A 17 -13.04 4.08 -7.75
C GLY A 17 -13.15 2.78 -8.54
N MET A 18 -12.94 1.64 -7.90
CA MET A 18 -13.10 0.33 -8.54
C MET A 18 -14.56 0.03 -8.92
N ALA A 19 -15.50 0.30 -8.02
CA ALA A 19 -16.93 0.15 -8.30
C ALA A 19 -17.39 1.05 -9.45
N ARG A 20 -16.86 2.27 -9.52
CA ARG A 20 -17.14 3.21 -10.60
C ARG A 20 -16.66 2.66 -11.95
N ALA A 21 -15.45 2.11 -12.02
CA ALA A 21 -14.92 1.51 -13.25
C ALA A 21 -15.80 0.34 -13.74
N PHE A 22 -16.24 -0.54 -12.84
CA PHE A 22 -17.16 -1.63 -13.19
C PHE A 22 -18.54 -1.14 -13.61
N HIS A 23 -19.02 -0.07 -12.98
CA HIS A 23 -20.31 0.50 -13.34
C HIS A 23 -20.29 1.22 -14.71
N GLU A 24 -19.26 2.03 -14.96
CA GLU A 24 -19.11 2.77 -16.22
C GLU A 24 -18.95 1.83 -17.42
N GLU A 25 -18.20 0.74 -17.27
CA GLU A 25 -17.92 -0.18 -18.38
C GLU A 25 -19.01 -1.24 -18.58
N TYR A 26 -19.58 -1.77 -17.48
CA TYR A 26 -20.46 -2.95 -17.52
C TYR A 26 -21.87 -2.70 -16.96
N GLY A 27 -22.16 -1.51 -16.41
CA GLY A 27 -23.45 -1.21 -15.75
C GLY A 27 -23.65 -1.98 -14.44
N LEU A 28 -22.59 -2.57 -13.87
CA LEU A 28 -22.70 -3.41 -12.68
C LEU A 28 -22.74 -2.59 -11.39
N VAL A 29 -23.47 -3.11 -10.40
CA VAL A 29 -23.37 -2.67 -9.01
C VAL A 29 -22.46 -3.65 -8.29
N SER A 30 -21.39 -3.15 -7.66
CA SER A 30 -20.43 -3.98 -6.93
C SER A 30 -20.95 -4.29 -5.53
N GLU A 31 -20.62 -5.49 -5.01
CA GLU A 31 -20.79 -5.83 -3.59
C GLU A 31 -19.47 -5.55 -2.87
N ALA A 32 -19.50 -4.87 -1.73
CA ALA A 32 -18.31 -4.59 -0.95
C ALA A 32 -18.47 -5.07 0.50
N TYR A 33 -17.37 -5.57 1.09
CA TYR A 33 -17.35 -6.08 2.47
C TYR A 33 -16.23 -5.41 3.25
N ALA A 34 -16.56 -4.89 4.44
CA ALA A 34 -15.63 -4.13 5.26
C ALA A 34 -15.93 -4.28 6.75
N TYR A 35 -14.94 -4.00 7.60
CA TYR A 35 -15.15 -4.00 9.06
C TYR A 35 -15.72 -2.67 9.59
N PHE A 36 -15.70 -1.59 8.78
CA PHE A 36 -16.39 -0.33 9.09
C PHE A 36 -16.77 0.42 7.82
N GLN A 37 -17.75 1.34 7.93
CA GLN A 37 -18.24 2.15 6.83
C GLN A 37 -17.49 3.48 6.74
N LEU A 38 -16.95 3.77 5.55
CA LEU A 38 -16.34 5.06 5.22
C LEU A 38 -17.23 5.94 4.33
N SER A 39 -16.99 7.25 4.38
CA SER A 39 -17.80 8.25 3.68
C SER A 39 -17.86 8.07 2.16
N PRO A 40 -16.78 7.71 1.43
CA PRO A 40 -16.81 7.66 -0.03
C PRO A 40 -17.83 6.69 -0.62
N THR A 41 -18.15 5.62 0.10
CA THR A 41 -19.09 4.59 -0.38
C THR A 41 -20.45 4.63 0.32
N LYS A 42 -20.58 5.40 1.42
CA LYS A 42 -21.76 5.36 2.31
C LYS A 42 -23.09 5.63 1.62
N PHE A 43 -23.11 6.53 0.65
CA PHE A 43 -24.32 6.94 -0.05
C PHE A 43 -24.27 6.64 -1.55
N SER A 44 -23.33 5.78 -1.95
CA SER A 44 -23.17 5.36 -3.34
C SER A 44 -24.32 4.48 -3.80
N ARG A 45 -24.70 4.61 -5.09
CA ARG A 45 -25.69 3.76 -5.75
C ARG A 45 -25.06 2.67 -6.62
N ILE A 46 -23.74 2.70 -6.75
CA ILE A 46 -22.98 1.78 -7.61
C ILE A 46 -22.18 0.73 -6.82
N VAL A 47 -22.26 0.80 -5.48
CA VAL A 47 -21.67 -0.20 -4.58
C VAL A 47 -22.56 -0.39 -3.36
N ASN A 48 -22.83 -1.65 -3.01
CA ASN A 48 -23.51 -2.04 -1.79
C ASN A 48 -22.45 -2.45 -0.76
N VAL A 49 -22.35 -1.72 0.34
CA VAL A 49 -21.36 -2.02 1.40
C VAL A 49 -22.02 -2.79 2.53
N HIS A 50 -21.44 -3.94 2.85
CA HIS A 50 -21.82 -4.81 3.96
C HIS A 50 -20.77 -4.73 5.05
N ILE A 51 -21.19 -4.35 6.26
CA ILE A 51 -20.29 -4.30 7.40
C ILE A 51 -20.31 -5.67 8.09
N VAL A 52 -19.12 -6.19 8.33
CA VAL A 52 -18.88 -7.45 8.99
C VAL A 52 -17.99 -7.19 10.22
N ASP A 53 -18.49 -7.49 11.40
CA ASP A 53 -17.75 -7.30 12.62
C ASP A 53 -16.46 -8.15 12.60
N ASP A 54 -15.36 -7.57 13.10
CA ASP A 54 -14.04 -8.21 13.18
C ASP A 54 -13.49 -8.73 11.84
N PHE A 55 -13.91 -8.10 10.72
CA PHE A 55 -13.53 -8.54 9.36
C PHE A 55 -12.06 -8.30 9.02
N ASN A 56 -11.32 -7.60 9.87
CA ASN A 56 -9.87 -7.44 9.81
C ASN A 56 -9.11 -8.58 10.53
N ASN A 57 -9.80 -9.50 11.21
CA ASN A 57 -9.24 -10.73 11.77
C ASN A 57 -9.22 -11.83 10.71
N PHE A 58 -8.10 -12.53 10.58
CA PHE A 58 -7.92 -13.56 9.55
C PHE A 58 -8.95 -14.70 9.64
N VAL A 59 -9.24 -15.20 10.84
CA VAL A 59 -10.16 -16.34 11.01
C VAL A 59 -11.59 -15.93 10.66
N THR A 60 -12.02 -14.75 11.11
CA THR A 60 -13.33 -14.17 10.78
C THR A 60 -13.45 -13.93 9.28
N PHE A 61 -12.45 -13.28 8.67
CA PHE A 61 -12.40 -13.01 7.24
C PHE A 61 -12.51 -14.28 6.41
N ARG A 62 -11.63 -15.25 6.63
CA ARG A 62 -11.60 -16.51 5.88
C ARG A 62 -12.94 -17.26 5.99
N ASN A 63 -13.45 -17.44 7.21
CA ASN A 63 -14.69 -18.17 7.44
C ASN A 63 -15.90 -17.47 6.82
N PHE A 64 -15.97 -16.15 6.89
CA PHE A 64 -17.01 -15.36 6.26
C PHE A 64 -16.97 -15.51 4.74
N MET A 65 -15.79 -15.36 4.12
CA MET A 65 -15.64 -15.45 2.67
C MET A 65 -16.00 -16.84 2.14
N LEU A 66 -15.63 -17.92 2.83
CA LEU A 66 -16.04 -19.27 2.46
C LEU A 66 -17.57 -19.45 2.49
N LYS A 67 -18.23 -18.95 3.54
CA LYS A 67 -19.70 -18.97 3.65
C LYS A 67 -20.37 -18.13 2.57
N LEU A 68 -19.84 -16.93 2.31
CA LEU A 68 -20.32 -16.02 1.26
C LEU A 68 -20.23 -16.67 -0.11
N GLY A 69 -19.06 -17.18 -0.47
CA GLY A 69 -18.81 -17.83 -1.76
C GLY A 69 -19.73 -19.02 -1.98
N LYS A 70 -19.85 -19.91 -0.99
CA LYS A 70 -20.76 -21.05 -1.04
C LYS A 70 -22.22 -20.61 -1.27
N ARG A 71 -22.71 -19.59 -0.55
CA ARG A 71 -24.06 -19.05 -0.71
C ARG A 71 -24.28 -18.49 -2.12
N MET A 72 -23.39 -17.60 -2.58
CA MET A 72 -23.53 -16.95 -3.89
C MET A 72 -23.46 -17.95 -5.05
N LYS A 73 -22.62 -18.99 -4.94
CA LYS A 73 -22.54 -20.08 -5.93
C LYS A 73 -23.76 -21.02 -5.88
N ALA A 74 -24.40 -21.17 -4.74
CA ALA A 74 -25.67 -21.91 -4.65
C ALA A 74 -26.84 -21.16 -5.31
N GLU A 75 -26.84 -19.81 -5.25
CA GLU A 75 -27.83 -18.95 -5.90
C GLU A 75 -27.63 -18.91 -7.43
N ASP A 76 -26.39 -18.87 -7.91
CA ASP A 76 -26.05 -18.83 -9.34
C ASP A 76 -24.67 -19.51 -9.56
N PRO A 77 -24.62 -20.82 -9.86
CA PRO A 77 -23.38 -21.58 -10.04
C PRO A 77 -22.46 -21.05 -11.16
N GLU A 78 -23.05 -20.47 -12.21
CA GLU A 78 -22.32 -19.99 -13.38
C GLU A 78 -21.74 -18.58 -13.18
N ARG A 79 -22.14 -17.86 -12.12
CA ARG A 79 -21.64 -16.52 -11.85
C ARG A 79 -20.19 -16.54 -11.41
N VAL A 80 -19.33 -15.82 -12.12
CA VAL A 80 -17.95 -15.60 -11.70
C VAL A 80 -17.92 -14.54 -10.59
N LEU A 81 -17.39 -14.88 -9.42
CA LEU A 81 -17.19 -13.95 -8.29
C LEU A 81 -15.77 -13.41 -8.36
N LEU A 82 -15.61 -12.15 -8.77
CA LEU A 82 -14.32 -11.49 -8.92
C LEU A 82 -13.97 -10.76 -7.62
N LEU A 83 -13.01 -11.28 -6.85
CA LEU A 83 -12.64 -10.76 -5.53
C LEU A 83 -11.42 -9.84 -5.63
N ILE A 84 -11.57 -8.58 -5.18
CA ILE A 84 -10.55 -7.54 -5.32
C ILE A 84 -10.31 -6.86 -3.98
N PRO A 85 -9.08 -6.94 -3.43
CA PRO A 85 -8.70 -6.18 -2.24
C PRO A 85 -8.44 -4.71 -2.62
N CYS A 86 -9.14 -3.78 -1.96
CA CYS A 86 -8.98 -2.35 -2.19
C CYS A 86 -8.21 -1.64 -1.06
N GLY A 87 -7.77 -2.39 -0.04
CA GLY A 87 -6.98 -1.87 1.08
C GLY A 87 -5.90 -2.85 1.51
N ASP A 88 -4.83 -2.33 2.13
CA ASP A 88 -3.65 -3.12 2.51
C ASP A 88 -3.97 -4.26 3.49
N VAL A 89 -4.89 -4.03 4.43
CA VAL A 89 -5.39 -5.06 5.36
C VAL A 89 -5.95 -6.25 4.58
N TYR A 90 -6.79 -5.99 3.58
CA TYR A 90 -7.45 -7.04 2.81
C TYR A 90 -6.51 -7.74 1.82
N ALA A 91 -5.54 -7.02 1.25
CA ALA A 91 -4.50 -7.63 0.44
C ALA A 91 -3.67 -8.62 1.26
N ASN A 92 -3.32 -8.24 2.50
CA ASN A 92 -2.62 -9.13 3.43
C ASN A 92 -3.47 -10.33 3.85
N LEU A 93 -4.75 -10.14 4.17
CA LEU A 93 -5.67 -11.24 4.51
C LEU A 93 -5.83 -12.22 3.35
N LEU A 94 -5.95 -11.71 2.11
CA LEU A 94 -6.01 -12.54 0.93
C LEU A 94 -4.72 -13.35 0.71
N SER A 95 -3.56 -12.76 0.91
CA SER A 95 -2.29 -13.48 0.80
C SER A 95 -2.16 -14.60 1.85
N GLN A 96 -2.72 -14.41 3.04
CA GLN A 96 -2.79 -15.46 4.06
C GLN A 96 -3.77 -16.59 3.71
N CYS A 97 -4.86 -16.30 2.96
CA CYS A 97 -5.78 -17.33 2.47
C CYS A 97 -5.13 -18.21 1.39
N GLY A 98 -4.16 -17.68 0.64
CA GLY A 98 -3.56 -18.41 -0.49
C GLY A 98 -4.64 -18.88 -1.49
N ASP A 99 -4.80 -20.17 -1.64
CA ASP A 99 -5.76 -20.79 -2.56
C ASP A 99 -7.11 -21.18 -1.90
N ASP A 100 -7.27 -21.00 -0.61
CA ASP A 100 -8.44 -21.47 0.16
C ASP A 100 -9.79 -20.98 -0.39
N LEU A 101 -9.82 -19.82 -1.03
CA LEU A 101 -11.05 -19.21 -1.56
C LEU A 101 -11.28 -19.49 -3.05
N ARG A 102 -10.35 -20.15 -3.77
CA ARG A 102 -10.40 -20.34 -5.23
C ARG A 102 -11.54 -21.25 -5.69
N GLU A 103 -12.11 -22.07 -4.82
CA GLU A 103 -13.31 -22.84 -5.14
C GLU A 103 -14.49 -21.93 -5.52
N TYR A 104 -14.55 -20.71 -4.95
CA TYR A 104 -15.68 -19.81 -5.12
C TYR A 104 -15.33 -18.52 -5.86
N PHE A 105 -14.10 -18.02 -5.69
CA PHE A 105 -13.71 -16.70 -6.18
C PHE A 105 -12.55 -16.79 -7.18
N VAL A 106 -12.58 -15.86 -8.13
CA VAL A 106 -11.43 -15.54 -8.98
C VAL A 106 -10.73 -14.32 -8.37
N TYR A 107 -9.47 -14.44 -8.02
CA TYR A 107 -8.67 -13.36 -7.45
C TYR A 107 -7.17 -13.58 -7.70
N ASN A 108 -6.44 -12.48 -7.67
CA ASN A 108 -5.00 -12.50 -7.63
C ASN A 108 -4.51 -12.41 -6.18
N THR A 109 -3.46 -13.12 -5.87
CA THR A 109 -2.83 -13.11 -4.55
C THR A 109 -1.34 -13.38 -4.66
N LEU A 110 -0.57 -12.84 -3.70
CA LEU A 110 0.86 -13.09 -3.59
C LEU A 110 1.14 -14.21 -2.61
N ASP A 111 2.28 -14.88 -2.80
CA ASP A 111 2.88 -15.67 -1.72
C ASP A 111 2.97 -14.83 -0.44
N VAL A 112 2.60 -15.41 0.69
CA VAL A 112 2.48 -14.71 1.97
C VAL A 112 3.82 -14.13 2.45
N ASN A 113 4.95 -14.82 2.17
CA ASN A 113 6.27 -14.33 2.57
C ASN A 113 6.71 -13.18 1.66
N LEU A 114 6.45 -13.27 0.36
CA LEU A 114 6.71 -12.16 -0.58
C LEU A 114 5.85 -10.95 -0.21
N SER A 115 4.56 -11.14 0.05
CA SER A 115 3.64 -10.09 0.48
C SER A 115 4.17 -9.34 1.72
N ARG A 116 4.58 -10.10 2.76
CA ARG A 116 5.14 -9.50 3.99
C ARG A 116 6.44 -8.73 3.72
N ARG A 117 7.35 -9.31 2.93
CA ARG A 117 8.64 -8.66 2.60
C ARG A 117 8.45 -7.36 1.81
N LEU A 118 7.48 -7.31 0.90
CA LEU A 118 7.18 -6.11 0.13
C LEU A 118 6.47 -5.04 0.98
N ALA A 119 5.56 -5.44 1.87
CA ALA A 119 4.80 -4.51 2.71
C ALA A 119 5.64 -3.90 3.85
N TYR A 120 6.68 -4.58 4.32
CA TYR A 120 7.52 -4.09 5.42
C TYR A 120 8.69 -3.25 4.89
N LYS A 121 8.78 -2.00 5.32
CA LYS A 121 9.69 -1.00 4.73
C LYS A 121 11.15 -1.42 4.68
N SER A 122 11.69 -1.97 5.77
CA SER A 122 13.11 -2.36 5.81
C SER A 122 13.42 -3.49 4.82
N THR A 123 12.55 -4.49 4.72
CA THR A 123 12.72 -5.60 3.76
C THR A 123 12.44 -5.17 2.32
N PHE A 124 11.53 -4.21 2.10
CA PHE A 124 11.31 -3.63 0.78
C PHE A 124 12.59 -2.94 0.26
N TYR A 125 13.28 -2.15 1.11
CA TYR A 125 14.53 -1.50 0.69
C TYR A 125 15.66 -2.51 0.43
N GLN A 126 15.75 -3.60 1.20
CA GLN A 126 16.67 -4.70 0.88
C GLN A 126 16.38 -5.33 -0.49
N ILE A 127 15.10 -5.49 -0.83
CA ILE A 127 14.68 -5.92 -2.18
C ILE A 127 15.09 -4.87 -3.22
N CYS A 128 14.88 -3.58 -2.97
CA CYS A 128 15.31 -2.52 -3.87
C CYS A 128 16.82 -2.59 -4.14
N GLU A 129 17.65 -2.80 -3.12
CA GLU A 129 19.10 -3.00 -3.27
C GLU A 129 19.41 -4.21 -4.14
N GLN A 130 18.79 -5.36 -3.84
CA GLN A 130 19.00 -6.61 -4.58
C GLN A 130 18.69 -6.46 -6.08
N TYR A 131 17.67 -5.67 -6.43
CA TYR A 131 17.21 -5.48 -7.80
C TYR A 131 17.71 -4.16 -8.44
N ASN A 132 18.63 -3.45 -7.78
CA ASN A 132 19.12 -2.14 -8.21
C ASN A 132 18.00 -1.14 -8.54
N LEU A 133 16.92 -1.17 -7.75
CA LEU A 133 15.84 -0.20 -7.84
C LEU A 133 16.23 1.07 -7.08
N PRO A 134 16.15 2.25 -7.70
CA PRO A 134 16.44 3.50 -7.01
C PRO A 134 15.49 3.70 -5.82
N HIS A 135 16.07 3.95 -4.66
CA HIS A 135 15.35 4.25 -3.42
C HIS A 135 16.14 5.25 -2.59
N PRO A 136 15.54 5.93 -1.62
CA PRO A 136 16.29 6.79 -0.71
C PRO A 136 17.32 5.97 0.07
N LYS A 137 18.53 6.47 0.23
CA LYS A 137 19.49 5.85 1.16
C LYS A 137 18.82 5.73 2.52
N THR A 138 18.87 4.56 3.11
CA THR A 138 18.07 4.23 4.29
C THR A 138 18.95 3.63 5.39
N ARG A 139 18.75 4.12 6.60
CA ARG A 139 19.28 3.53 7.84
C ARG A 139 18.08 3.13 8.70
N THR A 140 17.94 1.85 8.98
CA THR A 140 17.00 1.35 9.98
C THR A 140 17.73 1.18 11.29
N VAL A 141 17.17 1.69 12.37
CA VAL A 141 17.74 1.58 13.72
C VAL A 141 16.77 0.86 14.65
N THR A 142 17.28 -0.10 15.40
CA THR A 142 16.55 -0.84 16.42
C THR A 142 16.51 -0.09 17.75
N ALA A 143 15.65 -0.52 18.69
CA ALA A 143 15.60 0.06 20.03
C ALA A 143 16.95 0.03 20.76
N ASP A 144 17.70 -1.06 20.60
CA ASP A 144 19.02 -1.20 21.25
C ASP A 144 20.07 -0.31 20.58
N GLU A 145 20.05 -0.17 19.26
CA GLU A 145 20.91 0.77 18.53
C GLU A 145 20.60 2.24 18.91
N VAL A 146 19.33 2.56 19.16
CA VAL A 146 18.93 3.90 19.64
C VAL A 146 19.51 4.16 21.03
N LYS A 147 19.43 3.20 21.95
CA LYS A 147 20.05 3.32 23.29
C LYS A 147 21.56 3.50 23.18
N ALA A 148 22.20 2.83 22.23
CA ALA A 148 23.63 2.94 21.95
C ALA A 148 24.02 4.24 21.21
N GLY A 149 23.03 5.03 20.75
CA GLY A 149 23.26 6.25 19.98
C GLY A 149 23.64 6.03 18.51
N ALA A 150 23.45 4.84 17.97
CA ALA A 150 23.82 4.48 16.59
C ALA A 150 23.02 5.24 15.50
N TYR A 151 21.92 5.85 15.86
CA TYR A 151 21.14 6.72 14.95
C TYR A 151 21.91 8.00 14.54
N ARG A 152 23.05 8.31 15.18
CA ARG A 152 23.89 9.45 14.82
C ARG A 152 24.84 9.14 13.65
N ASP A 153 25.10 7.86 13.39
CA ASP A 153 25.95 7.41 12.29
C ASP A 153 25.11 7.12 11.05
N LEU A 154 24.84 8.19 10.27
CA LEU A 154 24.05 8.12 9.06
C LEU A 154 24.96 8.15 7.82
N PRO A 155 24.74 7.28 6.83
CA PRO A 155 25.53 7.25 5.59
C PRO A 155 25.11 8.32 4.58
N PHE A 156 24.40 9.37 5.04
CA PHE A 156 23.90 10.49 4.25
C PHE A 156 23.77 11.76 5.11
N SER A 157 23.68 12.91 4.45
CA SER A 157 23.64 14.22 5.09
C SER A 157 22.21 14.68 5.43
N TYR A 158 22.07 15.61 6.34
CA TYR A 158 20.82 16.33 6.56
C TYR A 158 20.49 17.25 5.36
N PRO A 159 19.17 17.48 5.10
CA PRO A 159 18.02 17.03 5.86
C PRO A 159 17.76 15.53 5.72
N VAL A 160 17.14 14.93 6.75
CA VAL A 160 16.75 13.53 6.76
C VAL A 160 15.25 13.39 7.02
N ALA A 161 14.63 12.36 6.44
CA ALA A 161 13.26 11.97 6.77
C ALA A 161 13.29 10.81 7.78
N MET A 162 12.36 10.80 8.74
CA MET A 162 12.20 9.71 9.70
C MET A 162 10.75 9.24 9.77
N LYS A 163 10.54 7.94 9.81
CA LYS A 163 9.23 7.28 9.97
C LYS A 163 9.36 6.08 10.90
N PRO A 164 8.30 5.73 11.66
CA PRO A 164 8.26 4.44 12.35
C PRO A 164 8.15 3.30 11.34
N ALA A 165 8.82 2.17 11.59
CA ALA A 165 8.65 0.95 10.79
C ALA A 165 7.28 0.31 11.08
N ASN A 166 6.81 0.35 12.33
CA ASN A 166 5.52 -0.16 12.77
C ASN A 166 4.54 1.00 13.04
N SER A 167 3.68 1.27 12.06
CA SER A 167 2.69 2.34 12.16
C SER A 167 1.57 2.04 13.17
N VAL A 168 1.26 0.77 13.42
CA VAL A 168 0.22 0.37 14.39
C VAL A 168 0.69 0.65 15.82
N GLU A 169 1.89 0.21 16.17
CA GLU A 169 2.49 0.51 17.46
C GLU A 169 2.64 2.01 17.67
N TRP A 170 3.06 2.73 16.61
CA TRP A 170 3.23 4.18 16.64
C TRP A 170 1.94 4.94 16.99
N LEU A 171 0.78 4.45 16.56
CA LEU A 171 -0.50 5.06 16.90
C LEU A 171 -0.89 4.84 18.36
N ASN A 172 -0.36 3.80 19.01
CA ASN A 172 -0.68 3.44 20.38
C ASN A 172 0.21 4.09 21.44
N ILE A 173 1.30 4.77 21.03
CA ILE A 173 2.13 5.57 21.95
C ILE A 173 1.71 7.03 21.87
N ASP A 174 1.95 7.78 22.95
CA ASP A 174 1.70 9.23 22.99
C ASP A 174 2.91 9.99 23.54
N PHE A 175 3.33 11.03 22.80
CA PHE A 175 4.40 11.94 23.21
C PHE A 175 4.26 13.27 22.48
N GLU A 176 4.81 14.33 23.10
CA GLU A 176 4.78 15.67 22.52
C GLU A 176 5.50 15.74 21.17
N GLY A 177 4.81 16.21 20.13
CA GLY A 177 5.34 16.34 18.77
C GLY A 177 5.21 15.09 17.92
N ARG A 178 4.42 14.09 18.33
CA ARG A 178 4.16 12.89 17.53
C ARG A 178 3.52 13.23 16.19
N ARG A 179 4.14 12.74 15.11
CA ARG A 179 3.67 12.86 13.71
C ARG A 179 3.83 11.53 12.98
N LYS A 180 3.17 11.37 11.84
CA LYS A 180 3.29 10.19 10.97
C LYS A 180 4.68 10.07 10.35
N ALA A 181 5.30 11.21 10.02
CA ALA A 181 6.64 11.32 9.45
C ALA A 181 7.25 12.66 9.85
N TYR A 182 8.58 12.73 9.83
CA TYR A 182 9.36 13.91 10.18
C TYR A 182 10.38 14.23 9.11
N ILE A 183 10.70 15.51 8.98
CA ILE A 183 11.87 16.00 8.25
C ILE A 183 12.70 16.77 9.26
N PHE A 184 13.96 16.41 9.41
CA PHE A 184 14.91 17.05 10.31
C PHE A 184 16.01 17.72 9.53
N ASN A 185 16.35 18.97 9.91
CA ASN A 185 17.43 19.72 9.30
C ASN A 185 18.74 19.57 10.07
N ASP A 186 18.65 19.16 11.31
CA ASP A 186 19.82 18.96 12.16
C ASP A 186 19.71 17.72 13.08
N PRO A 187 20.87 17.22 13.59
CA PRO A 187 20.90 16.03 14.45
C PRO A 187 20.18 16.19 15.79
N ALA A 188 20.10 17.38 16.36
CA ALA A 188 19.52 17.59 17.69
C ALA A 188 18.00 17.44 17.67
N GLU A 189 17.35 17.88 16.57
CA GLU A 189 15.92 17.67 16.36
C GLU A 189 15.59 16.18 16.24
N LEU A 190 16.36 15.43 15.42
CA LEU A 190 16.22 13.97 15.28
C LEU A 190 16.38 13.27 16.63
N GLU A 191 17.45 13.61 17.37
CA GLU A 191 17.73 13.02 18.69
C GLU A 191 16.58 13.24 19.67
N THR A 192 16.02 14.44 19.68
CA THR A 192 14.90 14.79 20.57
C THR A 192 13.68 13.91 20.32
N ILE A 193 13.28 13.77 19.07
CA ILE A 193 12.06 13.02 18.73
C ILE A 193 12.29 11.50 18.88
N ILE A 194 13.45 11.01 18.47
CA ILE A 194 13.75 9.57 18.58
C ILE A 194 13.75 9.13 20.06
N LYS A 195 14.37 9.89 20.94
CA LYS A 195 14.36 9.61 22.38
C LYS A 195 12.96 9.65 22.96
N ARG A 196 12.18 10.70 22.68
CA ARG A 196 10.79 10.81 23.14
C ARG A 196 9.94 9.61 22.72
N ALA A 197 10.10 9.13 21.49
CA ALA A 197 9.36 7.98 20.99
C ALA A 197 9.69 6.71 21.79
N TYR A 198 10.97 6.42 21.99
CA TYR A 198 11.37 5.21 22.73
C TYR A 198 11.09 5.33 24.23
N ASP A 199 11.22 6.51 24.82
CA ASP A 199 10.83 6.76 26.22
C ASP A 199 9.31 6.62 26.43
N ALA A 200 8.50 6.89 25.40
CA ALA A 200 7.05 6.68 25.39
C ALA A 200 6.63 5.22 25.14
N GLY A 201 7.61 4.30 25.00
CA GLY A 201 7.35 2.87 24.89
C GLY A 201 7.35 2.30 23.46
N TYR A 202 7.84 3.03 22.44
CA TYR A 202 8.06 2.48 21.13
C TYR A 202 9.17 1.42 21.17
N THR A 203 8.90 0.22 20.61
CA THR A 203 9.84 -0.91 20.68
C THR A 203 10.33 -1.36 19.31
N SER A 204 9.60 -1.02 18.25
CA SER A 204 9.93 -1.40 16.88
C SER A 204 11.05 -0.51 16.30
N GLU A 205 11.47 -0.83 15.09
CA GLU A 205 12.51 -0.09 14.37
C GLU A 205 12.06 1.30 13.93
N MET A 206 13.03 2.21 13.82
CA MET A 206 12.87 3.52 13.21
C MET A 206 13.60 3.55 11.85
N VAL A 207 12.94 4.03 10.83
CA VAL A 207 13.50 4.19 9.48
C VAL A 207 13.92 5.65 9.29
N ILE A 208 15.22 5.87 9.11
CA ILE A 208 15.81 7.18 8.81
C ILE A 208 16.29 7.16 7.37
N GLN A 209 15.95 8.18 6.59
CA GLN A 209 16.20 8.22 5.14
C GLN A 209 16.82 9.54 4.71
N ASP A 210 17.68 9.48 3.71
CA ASP A 210 18.09 10.65 2.92
C ASP A 210 16.83 11.35 2.39
N PHE A 211 16.66 12.62 2.71
CA PHE A 211 15.53 13.38 2.23
C PHE A 211 15.70 13.71 0.74
N ILE A 212 14.74 13.29 -0.07
CA ILE A 212 14.72 13.62 -1.49
C ILE A 212 14.21 15.05 -1.67
N PRO A 213 15.04 15.99 -2.18
CA PRO A 213 14.66 17.39 -2.35
C PRO A 213 13.48 17.60 -3.31
N GLY A 214 12.95 18.81 -3.30
CA GLY A 214 11.84 19.22 -4.15
C GLY A 214 10.48 19.05 -3.47
N ASP A 215 9.48 19.69 -4.05
CA ASP A 215 8.09 19.68 -3.59
C ASP A 215 7.30 18.50 -4.16
N ASP A 216 5.97 18.52 -4.01
CA ASP A 216 5.08 17.45 -4.44
C ASP A 216 4.98 17.31 -5.96
N SER A 217 5.37 18.34 -6.73
CA SER A 217 5.44 18.24 -8.18
C SER A 217 6.44 17.19 -8.68
N ARG A 218 7.38 16.77 -7.81
CA ARG A 218 8.35 15.70 -8.07
C ARG A 218 7.81 14.30 -7.77
N MET A 219 6.65 14.21 -7.11
CA MET A 219 6.01 12.93 -6.80
C MET A 219 5.45 12.25 -8.05
N ARG A 220 5.50 10.94 -8.07
CA ARG A 220 4.82 10.09 -9.05
C ARG A 220 4.22 8.89 -8.35
N VAL A 221 3.10 8.44 -8.89
CA VAL A 221 2.46 7.19 -8.50
C VAL A 221 2.37 6.27 -9.70
N LEU A 222 2.69 5.00 -9.53
CA LEU A 222 2.60 4.03 -10.60
C LEU A 222 1.69 2.90 -10.18
N ASN A 223 0.63 2.64 -10.93
CA ASN A 223 -0.18 1.45 -10.80
C ASN A 223 0.22 0.45 -11.89
N ALA A 224 0.33 -0.83 -11.52
CA ALA A 224 0.58 -1.92 -12.43
C ALA A 224 -0.39 -3.08 -12.16
N TYR A 225 -0.79 -3.79 -13.21
CA TYR A 225 -1.49 -5.06 -13.10
C TYR A 225 -0.65 -6.17 -13.70
N VAL A 226 -0.47 -7.23 -12.92
CA VAL A 226 0.27 -8.44 -13.30
C VAL A 226 -0.65 -9.64 -13.26
N ASP A 227 -0.71 -10.40 -14.34
CA ASP A 227 -1.59 -11.55 -14.45
C ASP A 227 -1.05 -12.80 -13.71
N GLN A 228 -1.85 -13.87 -13.69
CA GLN A 228 -1.50 -15.17 -13.09
C GLN A 228 -0.29 -15.87 -13.74
N HIS A 229 0.19 -15.38 -14.90
CA HIS A 229 1.40 -15.87 -15.57
C HIS A 229 2.61 -14.97 -15.27
N HIS A 230 2.48 -14.10 -14.26
CA HIS A 230 3.48 -13.14 -13.84
C HIS A 230 3.91 -12.18 -14.97
N ARG A 231 2.97 -11.81 -15.86
CA ARG A 231 3.19 -10.85 -16.94
C ARG A 231 2.50 -9.53 -16.62
N VAL A 232 3.26 -8.46 -16.67
CA VAL A 232 2.70 -7.11 -16.55
C VAL A 232 1.83 -6.82 -17.78
N ARG A 233 0.54 -6.60 -17.56
CA ARG A 233 -0.47 -6.36 -18.59
C ARG A 233 -0.83 -4.91 -18.76
N MET A 234 -0.75 -4.14 -17.67
CA MET A 234 -1.08 -2.73 -17.67
C MET A 234 -0.18 -1.99 -16.70
N MET A 235 0.23 -0.80 -17.08
CA MET A 235 0.93 0.15 -16.21
C MET A 235 0.39 1.55 -16.48
N PHE A 236 0.28 2.32 -15.44
CA PHE A 236 -0.13 3.72 -15.47
C PHE A 236 0.76 4.52 -14.54
N LEU A 237 1.42 5.54 -15.07
CA LEU A 237 2.18 6.51 -14.28
C LEU A 237 1.33 7.77 -14.12
N GLY A 238 1.18 8.22 -12.90
CA GLY A 238 0.45 9.42 -12.55
C GLY A 238 1.35 10.49 -11.96
N HIS A 239 1.11 11.74 -12.36
CA HIS A 239 1.70 12.93 -11.77
C HIS A 239 0.67 13.57 -10.82
N PRO A 240 0.87 13.50 -9.50
CA PRO A 240 0.01 14.17 -8.53
C PRO A 240 0.06 15.68 -8.70
N LEU A 241 -1.12 16.31 -8.73
CA LEU A 241 -1.27 17.76 -8.77
C LEU A 241 -1.78 18.33 -7.45
N LEU A 242 -2.53 17.52 -6.70
CA LEU A 242 -3.13 17.95 -5.45
C LEU A 242 -3.14 16.78 -4.47
N GLU A 243 -2.57 16.99 -3.30
CA GLU A 243 -2.68 16.10 -2.16
C GLU A 243 -4.03 16.31 -1.43
N ASP A 244 -4.56 15.27 -0.81
CA ASP A 244 -5.72 15.36 0.04
C ASP A 244 -5.36 16.18 1.29
N PRO A 245 -6.01 17.35 1.54
CA PRO A 245 -5.62 18.27 2.60
C PRO A 245 -5.96 17.76 4.01
N SER A 246 -6.65 16.63 4.13
CA SER A 246 -7.03 16.12 5.45
C SER A 246 -5.82 15.50 6.18
N PRO A 247 -5.62 15.79 7.47
CA PRO A 247 -4.46 15.29 8.22
C PRO A 247 -4.35 13.75 8.26
N VAL A 248 -5.49 13.06 8.13
CA VAL A 248 -5.54 11.59 8.13
C VAL A 248 -5.23 10.97 6.76
N ALA A 249 -5.29 11.77 5.70
CA ALA A 249 -5.07 11.34 4.32
C ALA A 249 -3.75 11.86 3.74
N ALA A 250 -2.86 12.43 4.55
CA ALA A 250 -1.53 12.87 4.12
C ALA A 250 -0.79 11.77 3.36
N GLY A 251 -0.26 12.11 2.18
CA GLY A 251 0.35 11.17 1.22
C GLY A 251 -0.64 10.53 0.23
N ASN A 252 -1.92 10.88 0.30
CA ASN A 252 -2.90 10.48 -0.72
C ASN A 252 -3.22 11.66 -1.66
N TYR A 253 -3.44 11.37 -2.92
CA TYR A 253 -3.65 12.40 -3.93
C TYR A 253 -5.13 12.51 -4.34
N ALA A 254 -5.61 13.75 -4.44
CA ALA A 254 -6.97 14.07 -4.86
C ALA A 254 -7.08 14.32 -6.38
N ALA A 255 -5.99 14.74 -7.02
CA ALA A 255 -5.93 14.97 -8.47
C ALA A 255 -4.59 14.45 -9.01
N ILE A 256 -4.67 13.63 -10.07
CA ILE A 256 -3.52 13.00 -10.71
C ILE A 256 -3.69 13.14 -12.23
N LEU A 257 -2.65 13.60 -12.91
CA LEU A 257 -2.60 13.60 -14.37
C LEU A 257 -1.84 12.37 -14.88
N PRO A 258 -2.21 11.84 -16.06
CA PRO A 258 -1.40 10.85 -16.75
C PRO A 258 0.00 11.39 -17.05
N ASP A 259 1.01 10.54 -16.83
CA ASP A 259 2.39 10.81 -17.17
C ASP A 259 3.01 9.56 -17.83
N TYR A 260 4.17 9.73 -18.45
CA TYR A 260 4.88 8.66 -19.13
C TYR A 260 6.38 8.73 -18.89
N ASN A 261 6.97 7.61 -18.45
CA ASN A 261 8.42 7.46 -18.37
C ASN A 261 8.82 6.02 -18.73
N GLU A 262 9.40 5.83 -19.90
CA GLU A 262 9.78 4.51 -20.40
C GLU A 262 10.80 3.80 -19.50
N GLY A 263 11.75 4.54 -18.95
CA GLY A 263 12.77 3.97 -18.04
C GLY A 263 12.16 3.39 -16.78
N VAL A 264 11.23 4.13 -16.16
CA VAL A 264 10.47 3.69 -15.00
C VAL A 264 9.64 2.45 -15.35
N PHE A 265 8.88 2.50 -16.45
CA PHE A 265 8.05 1.37 -16.87
C PHE A 265 8.87 0.09 -17.12
N ARG A 266 9.97 0.19 -17.84
CA ARG A 266 10.84 -0.96 -18.14
C ARG A 266 11.42 -1.56 -16.85
N ARG A 267 11.88 -0.73 -15.93
CA ARG A 267 12.48 -1.14 -14.67
C ARG A 267 11.47 -1.83 -13.75
N ILE A 268 10.31 -1.21 -13.54
CA ILE A 268 9.25 -1.77 -12.68
C ILE A 268 8.65 -3.04 -13.30
N LYS A 269 8.46 -3.07 -14.63
CA LYS A 269 8.02 -4.28 -15.32
C LYS A 269 8.98 -5.45 -15.09
N ALA A 270 10.27 -5.24 -15.34
CA ALA A 270 11.28 -6.29 -15.15
C ALA A 270 11.30 -6.79 -13.70
N PHE A 271 11.22 -5.88 -12.73
CA PHE A 271 11.17 -6.20 -11.32
C PHE A 271 9.94 -7.06 -10.98
N LEU A 272 8.74 -6.63 -11.34
CA LEU A 272 7.50 -7.33 -11.02
C LEU A 272 7.43 -8.74 -11.63
N GLU A 273 7.89 -8.88 -12.88
CA GLU A 273 7.93 -10.16 -13.58
C GLU A 273 8.95 -11.12 -12.96
N ASP A 274 10.12 -10.62 -12.54
CA ASP A 274 11.20 -11.45 -11.95
C ASP A 274 10.83 -11.96 -10.55
N ILE A 275 10.25 -11.11 -9.70
CA ILE A 275 9.76 -11.53 -8.37
C ILE A 275 8.49 -12.37 -8.43
N LYS A 276 7.96 -12.65 -9.62
CA LYS A 276 6.72 -13.39 -9.86
C LYS A 276 5.54 -12.76 -9.13
N TYR A 277 5.43 -11.44 -9.24
CA TYR A 277 4.29 -10.72 -8.70
C TYR A 277 2.99 -11.18 -9.37
N GLU A 278 1.88 -11.10 -8.64
CA GLU A 278 0.53 -11.34 -9.15
C GLU A 278 -0.45 -10.33 -8.53
N GLY A 279 -1.28 -9.71 -9.35
CA GLY A 279 -2.28 -8.75 -8.91
C GLY A 279 -1.93 -7.29 -9.18
N VAL A 280 -2.54 -6.39 -8.44
CA VAL A 280 -2.32 -4.95 -8.58
C VAL A 280 -1.22 -4.48 -7.63
N ALA A 281 -0.27 -3.72 -8.16
CA ALA A 281 0.78 -3.04 -7.40
C ALA A 281 0.66 -1.53 -7.59
N ASN A 282 0.82 -0.78 -6.51
CA ASN A 282 0.93 0.67 -6.55
C ASN A 282 2.24 1.10 -5.91
N PHE A 283 3.03 1.90 -6.63
CA PHE A 283 4.30 2.44 -6.16
C PHE A 283 4.19 3.95 -5.95
N ASP A 284 4.70 4.40 -4.81
CA ASP A 284 4.94 5.82 -4.56
C ASP A 284 6.42 6.12 -4.78
N MET A 285 6.72 7.16 -5.56
CA MET A 285 8.09 7.53 -5.90
C MET A 285 8.25 9.04 -6.03
N LYS A 286 9.48 9.51 -5.86
CA LYS A 286 9.85 10.91 -6.02
C LYS A 286 11.07 11.05 -6.93
N TYR A 287 11.03 12.01 -7.85
CA TYR A 287 12.17 12.34 -8.68
C TYR A 287 13.25 13.05 -7.87
N ASP A 288 14.46 12.54 -7.93
CA ASP A 288 15.65 13.11 -7.30
C ASP A 288 16.50 13.80 -8.37
N GLU A 289 16.52 15.13 -8.37
CA GLU A 289 17.31 15.91 -9.32
C GLU A 289 18.81 15.73 -9.16
N ARG A 290 19.27 15.23 -8.01
CA ARG A 290 20.70 15.05 -7.73
C ARG A 290 21.34 13.96 -8.61
N ASP A 291 20.55 12.95 -8.98
CA ASP A 291 21.02 11.85 -9.84
C ASP A 291 20.09 11.52 -11.02
N GLY A 292 18.96 12.24 -11.15
CA GLY A 292 18.02 12.08 -12.25
C GLY A 292 17.15 10.82 -12.18
N GLU A 293 17.03 10.20 -10.99
CA GLU A 293 16.31 8.95 -10.79
C GLU A 293 15.01 9.13 -9.99
N TYR A 294 14.00 8.30 -10.28
CA TYR A 294 12.80 8.20 -9.45
C TYR A 294 13.04 7.23 -8.30
N LYS A 295 13.09 7.73 -7.08
CA LYS A 295 13.31 6.94 -5.85
C LYS A 295 12.00 6.34 -5.36
N LEU A 296 11.95 5.03 -5.21
CA LEU A 296 10.79 4.30 -4.69
C LEU A 296 10.69 4.47 -3.17
N PHE A 297 9.53 4.88 -2.68
CA PHE A 297 9.28 5.01 -1.25
C PHE A 297 8.61 3.79 -0.64
N GLU A 298 7.67 3.20 -1.37
CA GLU A 298 6.94 2.00 -0.95
C GLU A 298 6.23 1.35 -2.15
N ILE A 299 5.82 0.11 -1.92
CA ILE A 299 4.88 -0.61 -2.76
C ILE A 299 3.65 -0.95 -1.93
N ASN A 300 2.47 -0.61 -2.44
CA ASN A 300 1.20 -1.02 -1.89
C ASN A 300 0.66 -2.18 -2.73
N LEU A 301 0.24 -3.27 -2.08
CA LEU A 301 -0.18 -4.52 -2.74
C LEU A 301 -1.66 -4.48 -3.17
N ARG A 302 -2.08 -3.33 -3.63
CA ARG A 302 -3.42 -2.98 -4.08
C ARG A 302 -3.36 -1.80 -5.06
N GLN A 303 -4.48 -1.39 -5.65
CA GLN A 303 -4.49 -0.17 -6.47
C GLN A 303 -4.26 1.08 -5.61
N GLY A 304 -3.65 2.09 -6.20
CA GLY A 304 -3.65 3.46 -5.71
C GLY A 304 -4.94 4.21 -6.10
N ARG A 305 -5.04 5.43 -5.66
CA ARG A 305 -6.08 6.36 -6.11
C ARG A 305 -5.87 6.73 -7.57
#